data_4cf2ab718df4c983f3034a9616c61aac
#
_entry.id   4cf2ab718df4c983f3034a9616c61aac
#
_cell.length_a   1.000
_cell.length_b   1.000
_cell.length_c   1.000
_cell.angle_alpha   90.00
_cell.angle_beta   90.00
_cell.angle_gamma   90.00
#
_symmetry.space_group_name_H-M   'P 1'
#
loop_
_entity.id
_entity.type
_entity.pdbx_description
1 polymer ?
#
loop_
_entity_poly.entity_id
_entity_poly.type
_entity_poly.pdbx_seq_one_letter_code
_entity_poly.pdbx_strand_id
1 'polypeptide(L)'
;MTASTHPVGVPAAFWRGMRDSVPFLLVVGPFAALFGVVATEAGLDLAQTMGFSVLVIAGASQLTALQLLTENAPVAIVLASALAVNLRMAMYSASLAPWIGGAPLWQRACAAYLLVDQSYAISLSHYERTPALTMPERMALFLGTIALIAPVWYVATLAGALAGRGIPDAFALDFAVPVTFLALIAPALRTLA
;
A
#
# COMPACT_ATOMS: atom_id res chain seq x y z
N MET A 1 8.81 -35.88 -9.11
CA MET A 1 9.50 -34.62 -9.48
C MET A 1 10.12 -34.05 -8.22
N THR A 2 11.42 -34.23 -8.04
CA THR A 2 12.15 -33.71 -6.87
C THR A 2 12.28 -32.22 -7.03
N ALA A 3 11.55 -31.45 -6.19
CA ALA A 3 11.73 -30.01 -6.10
C ALA A 3 13.19 -29.74 -5.71
N SER A 4 13.88 -28.95 -6.51
CA SER A 4 15.27 -28.56 -6.26
C SER A 4 15.33 -27.82 -4.93
N THR A 5 16.04 -28.42 -3.96
CA THR A 5 16.23 -27.90 -2.59
C THR A 5 17.33 -26.82 -2.50
N HIS A 6 17.67 -26.19 -3.62
CA HIS A 6 18.68 -25.11 -3.58
C HIS A 6 18.04 -23.84 -3.05
N PRO A 7 18.62 -23.21 -2.01
CA PRO A 7 18.20 -21.89 -1.55
C PRO A 7 18.25 -20.90 -2.72
N VAL A 8 17.21 -20.11 -2.86
CA VAL A 8 17.07 -19.15 -3.97
C VAL A 8 18.14 -18.05 -3.87
N GLY A 9 18.70 -17.86 -2.69
CA GLY A 9 19.63 -16.79 -2.35
C GLY A 9 18.91 -15.46 -2.05
N VAL A 10 19.41 -14.75 -1.04
CA VAL A 10 18.81 -13.51 -0.54
C VAL A 10 18.66 -12.43 -1.63
N PRO A 11 19.67 -12.15 -2.49
CA PRO A 11 19.54 -11.18 -3.57
C PRO A 11 18.48 -11.57 -4.61
N ALA A 12 18.45 -12.86 -4.97
CA ALA A 12 17.47 -13.35 -5.95
C ALA A 12 16.03 -13.29 -5.41
N ALA A 13 15.82 -13.55 -4.12
CA ALA A 13 14.53 -13.40 -3.47
C ALA A 13 14.05 -11.94 -3.47
N PHE A 14 14.95 -10.99 -3.17
CA PHE A 14 14.66 -9.56 -3.23
C PHE A 14 14.22 -9.13 -4.64
N TRP A 15 15.01 -9.44 -5.65
CA TRP A 15 14.69 -9.08 -7.05
C TRP A 15 13.41 -9.74 -7.56
N ARG A 16 13.11 -10.95 -7.09
CA ARG A 16 11.83 -11.61 -7.38
C ARG A 16 10.66 -10.83 -6.81
N GLY A 17 10.70 -10.47 -5.53
CA GLY A 17 9.67 -9.64 -4.91
C GLY A 17 9.48 -8.32 -5.64
N MET A 18 10.56 -7.64 -5.99
CA MET A 18 10.54 -6.38 -6.72
C MET A 18 9.92 -6.51 -8.12
N ARG A 19 10.32 -7.53 -8.88
CA ARG A 19 9.77 -7.80 -10.21
C ARG A 19 8.27 -8.09 -10.17
N ASP A 20 7.84 -8.89 -9.20
CA ASP A 20 6.45 -9.31 -9.08
C ASP A 20 5.54 -8.18 -8.57
N SER A 21 6.12 -7.09 -8.03
CA SER A 21 5.41 -5.88 -7.66
C SER A 21 5.15 -4.93 -8.83
N VAL A 22 5.88 -5.06 -9.96
CA VAL A 22 5.77 -4.14 -11.11
C VAL A 22 4.34 -3.97 -11.63
N PRO A 23 3.53 -5.04 -11.82
CA PRO A 23 2.16 -4.87 -12.32
C PRO A 23 1.27 -4.01 -11.42
N PHE A 24 1.53 -4.00 -10.11
CA PHE A 24 0.75 -3.22 -9.16
C PHE A 24 1.00 -1.72 -9.25
N LEU A 25 2.09 -1.28 -9.88
CA LEU A 25 2.40 0.14 -10.06
C LEU A 25 1.35 0.85 -10.92
N LEU A 26 0.71 0.12 -11.84
CA LEU A 26 -0.38 0.65 -12.68
C LEU A 26 -1.61 1.07 -11.86
N VAL A 27 -1.76 0.50 -10.67
CA VAL A 27 -2.85 0.82 -9.74
C VAL A 27 -2.35 1.78 -8.65
N VAL A 28 -1.19 1.50 -8.08
CA VAL A 28 -0.60 2.26 -6.97
C VAL A 28 -0.30 3.71 -7.38
N GLY A 29 0.29 3.90 -8.56
CA GLY A 29 0.67 5.24 -9.04
C GLY A 29 -0.51 6.19 -9.18
N PRO A 30 -1.53 5.87 -10.00
CA PRO A 30 -2.71 6.71 -10.14
C PRO A 30 -3.46 6.93 -8.82
N PHE A 31 -3.56 5.90 -7.97
CA PHE A 31 -4.24 6.02 -6.69
C PHE A 31 -3.52 6.96 -5.72
N ALA A 32 -2.18 6.88 -5.66
CA ALA A 32 -1.36 7.78 -4.86
C ALA A 32 -1.43 9.24 -5.37
N ALA A 33 -1.40 9.42 -6.70
CA ALA A 33 -1.56 10.74 -7.31
C ALA A 33 -2.94 11.34 -6.98
N LEU A 34 -4.00 10.54 -7.09
CA LEU A 34 -5.35 10.95 -6.69
C LEU A 34 -5.41 11.40 -5.24
N PHE A 35 -4.81 10.64 -4.31
CA PHE A 35 -4.75 11.06 -2.90
C PHE A 35 -4.07 12.42 -2.76
N GLY A 36 -2.95 12.65 -3.47
CA GLY A 36 -2.24 13.93 -3.45
C GLY A 36 -3.10 15.10 -3.92
N VAL A 37 -3.85 14.91 -5.00
CA VAL A 37 -4.79 15.92 -5.53
C VAL A 37 -5.90 16.20 -4.51
N VAL A 38 -6.63 15.17 -4.08
CA VAL A 38 -7.78 15.32 -3.17
C VAL A 38 -7.36 15.90 -1.81
N ALA A 39 -6.17 15.57 -1.31
CA ALA A 39 -5.63 16.14 -0.07
C ALA A 39 -5.40 17.65 -0.18
N THR A 40 -4.88 18.14 -1.31
CA THR A 40 -4.68 19.58 -1.54
C THR A 40 -6.00 20.32 -1.79
N GLU A 41 -6.95 19.72 -2.48
CA GLU A 41 -8.32 20.27 -2.62
C GLU A 41 -9.05 20.37 -1.28
N ALA A 42 -8.81 19.40 -0.38
CA ALA A 42 -9.32 19.44 0.99
C ALA A 42 -8.61 20.49 1.88
N GLY A 43 -7.69 21.29 1.34
CA GLY A 43 -6.99 22.36 2.03
C GLY A 43 -5.74 21.94 2.80
N LEU A 44 -5.26 20.69 2.66
CA LEU A 44 -4.00 20.27 3.24
C LEU A 44 -2.83 20.92 2.46
N ASP A 45 -1.85 21.43 3.22
CA ASP A 45 -0.61 21.87 2.62
C ASP A 45 0.28 20.66 2.20
N LEU A 46 1.35 20.94 1.46
CA LEU A 46 2.23 19.89 0.95
C LEU A 46 2.89 19.06 2.08
N ALA A 47 3.28 19.71 3.17
CA ALA A 47 3.92 19.04 4.29
C ALA A 47 2.93 18.13 5.03
N GLN A 48 1.70 18.59 5.21
CA GLN A 48 0.59 17.82 5.79
C GLN A 48 0.25 16.61 4.90
N THR A 49 0.10 16.82 3.59
CA THR A 49 -0.19 15.75 2.62
C THR A 49 0.90 14.68 2.63
N MET A 50 2.17 15.08 2.54
CA MET A 50 3.30 14.16 2.57
C MET A 50 3.50 13.52 3.94
N GLY A 51 3.32 14.28 5.03
CA GLY A 51 3.34 13.76 6.39
C GLY A 51 2.28 12.68 6.61
N PHE A 52 1.07 12.92 6.12
CA PHE A 52 0.00 11.93 6.16
C PHE A 52 0.37 10.66 5.37
N SER A 53 0.95 10.83 4.18
CA SER A 53 1.36 9.71 3.34
C SER A 53 2.49 8.88 3.95
N VAL A 54 3.43 9.51 4.66
CA VAL A 54 4.53 8.83 5.35
C VAL A 54 4.04 8.14 6.63
N LEU A 55 3.19 8.80 7.43
CA LEU A 55 2.72 8.22 8.69
C LEU A 55 1.72 7.09 8.48
N VAL A 56 0.92 7.15 7.41
CA VAL A 56 -0.15 6.19 7.11
C VAL A 56 0.01 5.71 5.67
N ILE A 57 0.77 4.62 5.46
CA ILE A 57 0.91 3.98 4.14
C ILE A 57 -0.32 3.09 3.87
N ALA A 58 -1.51 3.69 3.81
CA ALA A 58 -2.76 2.97 3.61
C ALA A 58 -3.80 3.86 2.91
N GLY A 59 -3.80 3.87 1.59
CA GLY A 59 -4.57 4.80 0.78
C GLY A 59 -6.07 4.85 1.11
N ALA A 60 -6.72 3.70 1.33
CA ALA A 60 -8.13 3.68 1.70
C ALA A 60 -8.40 4.36 3.05
N SER A 61 -7.53 4.14 4.05
CA SER A 61 -7.62 4.79 5.35
C SER A 61 -7.36 6.30 5.25
N GLN A 62 -6.39 6.70 4.41
CA GLN A 62 -6.10 8.11 4.15
C GLN A 62 -7.29 8.83 3.53
N LEU A 63 -7.90 8.27 2.49
CA LEU A 63 -9.08 8.86 1.85
C LEU A 63 -10.29 8.92 2.79
N THR A 64 -10.53 7.86 3.58
CA THR A 64 -11.60 7.86 4.58
C THR A 64 -11.38 8.95 5.64
N ALA A 65 -10.17 9.08 6.16
CA ALA A 65 -9.84 10.11 7.13
C ALA A 65 -9.99 11.51 6.52
N LEU A 66 -9.51 11.72 5.30
CA LEU A 66 -9.59 12.98 4.59
C LEU A 66 -11.05 13.41 4.36
N GLN A 67 -11.89 12.50 3.89
CA GLN A 67 -13.32 12.76 3.69
C GLN A 67 -14.00 13.19 4.99
N LEU A 68 -13.78 12.45 6.09
CA LEU A 68 -14.36 12.80 7.38
C LEU A 68 -13.84 14.14 7.93
N LEU A 69 -12.57 14.48 7.65
CA LEU A 69 -12.02 15.80 8.00
C LEU A 69 -12.69 16.93 7.23
N THR A 70 -12.95 16.75 5.94
CA THR A 70 -13.66 17.75 5.12
C THR A 70 -15.12 17.94 5.55
N GLU A 71 -15.75 16.89 6.08
CA GLU A 71 -17.09 16.92 6.66
C GLU A 71 -17.13 17.48 8.10
N ASN A 72 -15.98 17.95 8.62
CA ASN A 72 -15.82 18.46 10.00
C ASN A 72 -16.21 17.43 11.07
N ALA A 73 -16.00 16.14 10.80
CA ALA A 73 -16.24 15.09 11.77
C ALA A 73 -15.31 15.23 12.99
N PRO A 74 -15.75 14.87 14.21
CA PRO A 74 -14.88 14.87 15.37
C PRO A 74 -13.64 14.00 15.16
N VAL A 75 -12.45 14.46 15.57
CA VAL A 75 -11.16 13.77 15.38
C VAL A 75 -11.21 12.32 15.89
N ALA A 76 -11.92 12.06 16.98
CA ALA A 76 -12.10 10.70 17.50
C ALA A 76 -12.79 9.77 16.48
N ILE A 77 -13.78 10.27 15.75
CA ILE A 77 -14.48 9.52 14.68
C ILE A 77 -13.55 9.29 13.51
N VAL A 78 -12.80 10.32 13.08
CA VAL A 78 -11.79 10.19 12.01
C VAL A 78 -10.78 9.09 12.33
N LEU A 79 -10.21 9.13 13.54
CA LEU A 79 -9.23 8.13 13.99
C LEU A 79 -9.84 6.74 14.09
N ALA A 80 -11.04 6.60 14.68
CA ALA A 80 -11.71 5.31 14.81
C ALA A 80 -12.01 4.70 13.43
N SER A 81 -12.49 5.50 12.48
CA SER A 81 -12.79 5.06 11.11
C SER A 81 -11.52 4.65 10.37
N ALA A 82 -10.46 5.46 10.45
CA ALA A 82 -9.18 5.15 9.84
C ALA A 82 -8.58 3.84 10.39
N LEU A 83 -8.65 3.63 11.72
CA LEU A 83 -8.23 2.39 12.36
C LEU A 83 -9.08 1.20 11.93
N ALA A 84 -10.41 1.37 11.85
CA ALA A 84 -11.31 0.31 11.41
C ALA A 84 -10.99 -0.15 9.98
N VAL A 85 -10.74 0.78 9.06
CA VAL A 85 -10.30 0.46 7.68
C VAL A 85 -8.96 -0.27 7.68
N ASN A 86 -8.06 0.06 8.62
CA ASN A 86 -6.74 -0.57 8.73
C ASN A 86 -6.73 -1.89 9.51
N LEU A 87 -7.83 -2.37 10.08
CA LEU A 87 -7.90 -3.69 10.73
C LEU A 87 -7.48 -4.83 9.81
N ARG A 88 -7.65 -4.68 8.49
CA ARG A 88 -7.12 -5.64 7.51
C ARG A 88 -5.61 -5.85 7.63
N MET A 89 -4.83 -4.81 7.99
CA MET A 89 -3.37 -4.92 8.18
C MET A 89 -3.04 -5.79 9.41
N ALA A 90 -3.87 -5.78 10.45
CA ALA A 90 -3.73 -6.69 11.58
C ALA A 90 -3.95 -8.14 11.16
N MET A 91 -4.95 -8.41 10.32
CA MET A 91 -5.18 -9.75 9.75
C MET A 91 -4.02 -10.20 8.86
N TYR A 92 -3.50 -9.33 8.01
CA TYR A 92 -2.32 -9.63 7.18
C TYR A 92 -1.08 -9.91 8.03
N SER A 93 -0.87 -9.12 9.08
CA SER A 93 0.23 -9.33 10.03
C SER A 93 0.11 -10.69 10.74
N ALA A 94 -1.09 -11.06 11.19
CA ALA A 94 -1.34 -12.36 11.79
C ALA A 94 -1.09 -13.51 10.80
N SER A 95 -1.52 -13.37 9.55
CA SER A 95 -1.31 -14.35 8.48
C SER A 95 0.17 -14.53 8.11
N LEU A 96 0.95 -13.44 8.12
CA LEU A 96 2.40 -13.50 7.85
C LEU A 96 3.24 -13.93 9.05
N ALA A 97 2.71 -13.86 10.28
CA ALA A 97 3.45 -14.19 11.50
C ALA A 97 4.10 -15.60 11.48
N PRO A 98 3.46 -16.67 10.98
CA PRO A 98 4.10 -17.98 10.87
C PRO A 98 5.32 -17.99 9.95
N TRP A 99 5.39 -17.08 8.98
CA TRP A 99 6.42 -17.04 7.96
C TRP A 99 7.62 -16.16 8.30
N ILE A 100 7.37 -14.99 8.90
CA ILE A 100 8.39 -13.97 9.19
C ILE A 100 8.47 -13.60 10.67
N GLY A 101 7.63 -14.17 11.53
CA GLY A 101 7.59 -13.86 12.97
C GLY A 101 8.86 -14.26 13.74
N GLY A 102 9.68 -15.17 13.20
CA GLY A 102 11.00 -15.51 13.75
C GLY A 102 12.12 -14.52 13.42
N ALA A 103 11.86 -13.49 12.61
CA ALA A 103 12.86 -12.46 12.28
C ALA A 103 13.14 -11.55 13.49
N PRO A 104 14.32 -10.89 13.53
CA PRO A 104 14.66 -9.90 14.56
C PRO A 104 13.60 -8.80 14.67
N LEU A 105 13.40 -8.26 15.88
CA LEU A 105 12.33 -7.30 16.17
C LEU A 105 12.32 -6.08 15.21
N TRP A 106 13.49 -5.52 14.91
CA TRP A 106 13.59 -4.38 14.00
C TRP A 106 13.13 -4.71 12.57
N GLN A 107 13.40 -5.92 12.07
CA GLN A 107 12.91 -6.38 10.76
C GLN A 107 11.39 -6.55 10.77
N ARG A 108 10.86 -7.10 11.84
CA ARG A 108 9.41 -7.24 12.03
C ARG A 108 8.72 -5.88 12.11
N ALA A 109 9.31 -4.93 12.83
CA ALA A 109 8.78 -3.56 12.92
C ALA A 109 8.79 -2.87 11.54
N CYS A 110 9.89 -3.02 10.78
CA CYS A 110 10.00 -2.52 9.42
C CYS A 110 8.95 -3.17 8.50
N ALA A 111 8.79 -4.49 8.58
CA ALA A 111 7.78 -5.20 7.79
C ALA A 111 6.36 -4.79 8.18
N ALA A 112 6.06 -4.57 9.45
CA ALA A 112 4.75 -4.12 9.91
C ALA A 112 4.42 -2.71 9.41
N TYR A 113 5.37 -1.79 9.42
CA TYR A 113 5.20 -0.44 8.90
C TYR A 113 4.99 -0.43 7.38
N LEU A 114 5.72 -1.27 6.65
CA LEU A 114 5.68 -1.37 5.19
C LEU A 114 4.66 -2.38 4.67
N LEU A 115 3.79 -2.89 5.55
CA LEU A 115 2.77 -3.86 5.18
C LEU A 115 1.63 -3.17 4.44
N VAL A 116 1.46 -3.55 3.18
CA VAL A 116 0.35 -3.11 2.31
C VAL A 116 -0.24 -4.32 1.58
N ASP A 117 -1.41 -4.14 0.97
CA ASP A 117 -2.14 -5.23 0.28
C ASP A 117 -1.24 -6.01 -0.70
N GLN A 118 -0.45 -5.28 -1.48
CA GLN A 118 0.42 -5.85 -2.51
C GLN A 118 1.58 -6.64 -1.90
N SER A 119 2.26 -6.07 -0.87
CA SER A 119 3.37 -6.76 -0.22
C SER A 119 2.91 -8.02 0.50
N TYR A 120 1.72 -8.00 1.10
CA TYR A 120 1.07 -9.16 1.68
C TYR A 120 0.80 -10.23 0.63
N ALA A 121 0.04 -9.90 -0.42
CA ALA A 121 -0.43 -10.87 -1.41
C ALA A 121 0.74 -11.57 -2.13
N ILE A 122 1.74 -10.80 -2.56
CA ILE A 122 2.92 -11.35 -3.25
C ILE A 122 3.70 -12.24 -2.28
N SER A 123 4.00 -11.75 -1.09
CA SER A 123 4.83 -12.48 -0.13
C SER A 123 4.17 -13.79 0.30
N LEU A 124 2.88 -13.75 0.67
CA LEU A 124 2.16 -14.95 1.07
C LEU A 124 2.13 -15.99 -0.04
N SER A 125 1.80 -15.58 -1.27
CA SER A 125 1.79 -16.47 -2.44
C SER A 125 3.14 -17.18 -2.65
N HIS A 126 4.26 -16.47 -2.46
CA HIS A 126 5.59 -17.08 -2.58
C HIS A 126 5.91 -17.98 -1.41
N TYR A 127 5.56 -17.61 -0.19
CA TYR A 127 5.83 -18.43 1.00
C TYR A 127 5.11 -19.77 0.93
N GLU A 128 3.83 -19.76 0.50
CA GLU A 128 3.03 -20.98 0.34
C GLU A 128 3.56 -21.87 -0.79
N ARG A 129 3.98 -21.28 -1.92
CA ARG A 129 4.54 -22.05 -3.05
C ARG A 129 5.94 -22.57 -2.81
N THR A 130 6.70 -21.93 -1.94
CA THR A 130 8.11 -22.27 -1.67
C THR A 130 8.36 -22.24 -0.15
N PRO A 131 7.81 -23.21 0.61
CA PRO A 131 7.97 -23.25 2.07
C PRO A 131 9.44 -23.39 2.54
N ALA A 132 10.31 -23.87 1.66
CA ALA A 132 11.74 -24.08 1.93
C ALA A 132 12.57 -22.78 1.99
N LEU A 133 11.97 -21.61 1.69
CA LEU A 133 12.67 -20.32 1.82
C LEU A 133 13.15 -20.12 3.27
N THR A 134 14.39 -19.75 3.41
CA THR A 134 14.99 -19.38 4.70
C THR A 134 14.44 -18.03 5.19
N MET A 135 14.58 -17.74 6.49
CA MET A 135 14.12 -16.47 7.07
C MET A 135 14.72 -15.24 6.35
N PRO A 136 16.03 -15.15 6.06
CA PRO A 136 16.59 -14.04 5.30
C PRO A 136 15.99 -13.89 3.90
N GLU A 137 15.72 -15.01 3.21
CA GLU A 137 15.10 -14.99 1.87
C GLU A 137 13.64 -14.50 1.91
N ARG A 138 12.86 -14.91 2.93
CA ARG A 138 11.50 -14.41 3.13
C ARG A 138 11.47 -12.91 3.38
N MET A 139 12.34 -12.42 4.26
CA MET A 139 12.46 -10.99 4.52
C MET A 139 12.93 -10.21 3.29
N ALA A 140 13.90 -10.74 2.55
CA ALA A 140 14.39 -10.11 1.33
C ALA A 140 13.29 -10.03 0.26
N LEU A 141 12.50 -11.09 0.09
CA LEU A 141 11.37 -11.12 -0.84
C LEU A 141 10.33 -10.06 -0.44
N PHE A 142 9.93 -10.01 0.84
CA PHE A 142 9.00 -9.01 1.35
C PHE A 142 9.52 -7.57 1.09
N LEU A 143 10.76 -7.29 1.47
CA LEU A 143 11.37 -5.97 1.26
C LEU A 143 11.50 -5.63 -0.24
N GLY A 144 11.75 -6.63 -1.08
CA GLY A 144 11.73 -6.47 -2.54
C GLY A 144 10.39 -5.99 -3.07
N THR A 145 9.27 -6.52 -2.56
CA THR A 145 7.94 -6.10 -3.02
C THR A 145 7.67 -4.63 -2.75
N ILE A 146 8.10 -4.13 -1.59
CA ILE A 146 7.83 -2.76 -1.18
C ILE A 146 8.88 -1.75 -1.69
N ALA A 147 10.06 -2.23 -2.05
CA ALA A 147 11.16 -1.38 -2.49
C ALA A 147 10.83 -0.52 -3.74
N LEU A 148 9.88 -0.97 -4.54
CA LEU A 148 9.39 -0.23 -5.70
C LEU A 148 8.05 0.48 -5.41
N ILE A 149 7.16 -0.17 -4.67
CA ILE A 149 5.83 0.35 -4.34
C ILE A 149 5.92 1.63 -3.50
N ALA A 150 6.71 1.64 -2.42
CA ALA A 150 6.77 2.78 -1.53
C ALA A 150 7.34 4.05 -2.17
N PRO A 151 8.47 4.02 -2.91
CA PRO A 151 8.93 5.20 -3.63
C PRO A 151 7.92 5.71 -4.65
N VAL A 152 7.29 4.82 -5.42
CA VAL A 152 6.26 5.22 -6.40
C VAL A 152 5.06 5.86 -5.70
N TRP A 153 4.63 5.30 -4.56
CA TRP A 153 3.58 5.89 -3.73
C TRP A 153 3.91 7.33 -3.34
N TYR A 154 5.09 7.58 -2.78
CA TYR A 154 5.46 8.93 -2.33
C TYR A 154 5.65 9.91 -3.49
N VAL A 155 6.31 9.47 -4.57
CA VAL A 155 6.53 10.33 -5.75
C VAL A 155 5.20 10.67 -6.43
N ALA A 156 4.31 9.71 -6.58
CA ALA A 156 3.00 9.93 -7.19
C ALA A 156 2.10 10.81 -6.29
N THR A 157 2.12 10.62 -4.96
CA THR A 157 1.44 11.52 -4.02
C THR A 157 1.95 12.96 -4.14
N LEU A 158 3.27 13.14 -4.18
CA LEU A 158 3.88 14.45 -4.36
C LEU A 158 3.47 15.09 -5.69
N ALA A 159 3.55 14.33 -6.79
CA ALA A 159 3.14 14.80 -8.10
C ALA A 159 1.65 15.20 -8.12
N GLY A 160 0.79 14.40 -7.52
CA GLY A 160 -0.63 14.70 -7.37
C GLY A 160 -0.89 15.95 -6.55
N ALA A 161 -0.20 16.11 -5.41
CA ALA A 161 -0.32 17.29 -4.56
C ALA A 161 0.16 18.58 -5.24
N LEU A 162 1.18 18.49 -6.08
CA LEU A 162 1.64 19.64 -6.87
C LEU A 162 0.68 19.96 -8.02
N ALA A 163 0.13 18.96 -8.69
CA ALA A 163 -0.85 19.12 -9.75
C ALA A 163 -2.18 19.70 -9.23
N GLY A 164 -2.67 19.21 -8.07
CA GLY A 164 -3.92 19.64 -7.45
C GLY A 164 -3.95 21.14 -7.14
N ARG A 165 -2.80 21.74 -6.83
CA ARG A 165 -2.69 23.20 -6.62
C ARG A 165 -2.99 24.06 -7.86
N GLY A 166 -2.94 23.49 -9.06
CA GLY A 166 -3.17 24.19 -10.32
C GLY A 166 -4.55 23.93 -10.92
N ILE A 167 -5.38 23.09 -10.29
CA ILE A 167 -6.71 22.75 -10.80
C ILE A 167 -7.70 23.83 -10.32
N PRO A 168 -8.42 24.53 -11.23
CA PRO A 168 -9.45 25.48 -10.86
C PRO A 168 -10.61 24.77 -10.12
N ASP A 169 -11.20 25.45 -9.14
CA ASP A 169 -12.35 24.94 -8.33
C ASP A 169 -13.56 24.50 -9.18
N ALA A 170 -13.63 24.98 -10.45
CA ALA A 170 -14.68 24.59 -11.38
C ALA A 170 -14.59 23.12 -11.86
N PHE A 171 -13.45 22.45 -11.64
CA PHE A 171 -13.25 21.03 -11.94
C PHE A 171 -13.30 20.23 -10.63
N ALA A 172 -14.38 20.34 -9.87
CA ALA A 172 -14.60 19.56 -8.66
C ALA A 172 -14.38 18.07 -8.94
N LEU A 173 -13.33 17.50 -8.34
CA LEU A 173 -12.99 16.09 -8.48
C LEU A 173 -13.82 15.18 -7.57
N ASP A 174 -15.01 15.64 -7.14
CA ASP A 174 -15.95 14.88 -6.30
C ASP A 174 -16.23 13.47 -6.84
N PHE A 175 -16.12 13.30 -8.16
CA PHE A 175 -16.28 12.02 -8.82
C PHE A 175 -14.97 11.24 -9.00
N ALA A 176 -13.81 11.82 -8.78
CA ALA A 176 -12.54 11.18 -9.04
C ALA A 176 -12.29 9.99 -8.10
N VAL A 177 -12.65 10.13 -6.83
CA VAL A 177 -12.53 9.05 -5.83
C VAL A 177 -13.45 7.88 -6.17
N PRO A 178 -14.77 8.06 -6.36
CA PRO A 178 -15.67 6.97 -6.76
C PRO A 178 -15.27 6.30 -8.08
N VAL A 179 -14.88 7.08 -9.09
CA VAL A 179 -14.45 6.54 -10.40
C VAL A 179 -13.17 5.70 -10.27
N THR A 180 -12.21 6.14 -9.45
CA THR A 180 -10.99 5.38 -9.21
C THR A 180 -11.28 4.06 -8.48
N PHE A 181 -12.15 4.07 -7.47
CA PHE A 181 -12.59 2.85 -6.80
C PHE A 181 -13.33 1.90 -7.77
N LEU A 182 -14.20 2.41 -8.61
CA LEU A 182 -14.87 1.59 -9.65
C LEU A 182 -13.87 1.02 -10.65
N ALA A 183 -12.87 1.79 -11.07
CA ALA A 183 -11.83 1.32 -11.97
C ALA A 183 -10.96 0.22 -11.33
N LEU A 184 -10.72 0.29 -10.02
CA LEU A 184 -10.00 -0.74 -9.26
C LEU A 184 -10.79 -2.03 -9.11
N ILE A 185 -12.12 -1.95 -8.93
CA ILE A 185 -13.01 -3.09 -8.72
C ILE A 185 -13.43 -3.74 -10.05
N ALA A 186 -13.51 -2.97 -11.14
CA ALA A 186 -13.98 -3.45 -12.44
C ALA A 186 -13.24 -4.69 -12.98
N PRO A 187 -11.90 -4.82 -12.86
CA PRO A 187 -11.20 -6.06 -13.24
C PRO A 187 -11.59 -7.26 -12.38
N ALA A 188 -11.82 -7.06 -11.08
CA ALA A 188 -12.20 -8.12 -10.15
C ALA A 188 -13.62 -8.64 -10.43
N LEU A 189 -14.54 -7.78 -10.86
CA LEU A 189 -15.90 -8.17 -11.23
C LEU A 189 -15.94 -9.02 -12.50
N ARG A 190 -14.99 -8.84 -13.42
CA ARG A 190 -14.89 -9.66 -14.65
C ARG A 190 -14.48 -11.11 -14.40
N THR A 191 -13.86 -11.40 -13.27
CA THR A 191 -13.44 -12.76 -12.88
C THR A 191 -14.51 -13.52 -12.11
N LEU A 192 -15.62 -12.88 -11.75
CA LEU A 192 -16.75 -13.46 -11.03
C LEU A 192 -17.93 -13.80 -11.96
N ALA A 193 -17.87 -13.43 -13.22
CA ALA A 193 -18.83 -13.74 -14.27
C ALA A 193 -18.27 -14.80 -15.22
#